data_a7d0770810498b81090c932522be432f
#
_entry.id   a7d0770810498b81090c932522be432f
#
_cell.length_a   1.000
_cell.length_b   1.000
_cell.length_c   1.000
_cell.angle_alpha   90.00
_cell.angle_beta   90.00
_cell.angle_gamma   90.00
#
_symmetry.space_group_name_H-M   'P 1'
#
loop_
_entity.id
_entity.type
_entity.pdbx_description
1 polymer ?
#
loop_
_entity_poly.entity_id
_entity_poly.type
_entity_poly.pdbx_seq_one_letter_code
_entity_poly.pdbx_strand_id
1 'polypeptide(L)'
;MITPKKIQFANIPTPLEEIKFEGKSFLIKRDDLTGCELSGNKIRKLEYLLADAKRQKADIIFTSGGDQSNHARATVIAARKIGLKTKLFLWGKDTTSPNGNYFLDKIFGADVQFFSEKEYENVNDIMFEQRMELLKKGKNAYAFPGGGSTTLGIWGYINFINELKEQIDLKKVDSIVAAAGSGGTAAGMLVGAALNKLNVKIVAVHVLMSKEEMRKQILQLAEGCVLDYK
;
A
#
# COMPACT_ATOMS: atom_id res chain seq x y z
N MET A 1 -8.06 -20.85 -7.26
CA MET A 1 -7.60 -19.45 -7.09
C MET A 1 -6.10 -19.38 -7.36
N ILE A 2 -5.67 -18.59 -8.31
CA ILE A 2 -4.25 -18.42 -8.64
C ILE A 2 -3.77 -17.13 -7.97
N THR A 3 -2.84 -17.27 -7.03
CA THR A 3 -2.23 -16.12 -6.35
C THR A 3 -1.29 -15.37 -7.30
N PRO A 4 -1.35 -14.03 -7.40
CA PRO A 4 -0.41 -13.27 -8.21
C PRO A 4 1.03 -13.48 -7.74
N LYS A 5 1.98 -13.39 -8.66
CA LYS A 5 3.41 -13.40 -8.31
C LYS A 5 3.75 -12.15 -7.49
N LYS A 6 4.66 -12.32 -6.53
CA LYS A 6 5.20 -11.23 -5.73
C LYS A 6 6.72 -11.27 -5.66
N ILE A 7 7.33 -10.10 -5.37
CA ILE A 7 8.73 -10.00 -4.96
C ILE A 7 8.74 -9.94 -3.45
N GLN A 8 9.53 -10.76 -2.80
CA GLN A 8 9.60 -10.74 -1.35
C GLN A 8 10.49 -9.60 -0.86
N PHE A 9 9.90 -8.68 -0.12
CA PHE A 9 10.58 -7.58 0.56
C PHE A 9 10.35 -7.62 2.06
N ALA A 10 9.12 -7.96 2.47
CA ALA A 10 8.71 -7.92 3.85
C ALA A 10 9.28 -9.09 4.65
N ASN A 11 9.72 -8.80 5.87
CA ASN A 11 10.03 -9.81 6.88
C ASN A 11 8.70 -10.31 7.47
N ILE A 12 8.25 -11.45 7.00
CA ILE A 12 7.00 -12.09 7.41
C ILE A 12 7.25 -13.55 7.81
N PRO A 13 6.47 -14.10 8.76
CA PRO A 13 5.35 -13.47 9.46
C PRO A 13 5.83 -12.38 10.43
N THR A 14 5.09 -11.25 10.49
CA THR A 14 5.37 -10.25 11.53
C THR A 14 4.90 -10.74 12.89
N PRO A 15 5.50 -10.29 14.01
CA PRO A 15 5.08 -10.70 15.34
C PRO A 15 3.62 -10.34 15.63
N LEU A 16 2.99 -11.15 16.47
CA LEU A 16 1.71 -10.89 17.08
C LEU A 16 1.95 -10.79 18.59
N GLU A 17 1.75 -9.61 19.15
CA GLU A 17 2.06 -9.30 20.56
C GLU A 17 0.79 -9.00 21.34
N GLU A 18 0.72 -9.49 22.57
CA GLU A 18 -0.35 -9.10 23.49
C GLU A 18 0.03 -7.82 24.23
N ILE A 19 -0.90 -6.88 24.25
CA ILE A 19 -0.78 -5.66 25.05
C ILE A 19 -1.98 -5.51 25.99
N LYS A 20 -1.77 -4.85 27.12
CA LYS A 20 -2.83 -4.48 28.04
C LYS A 20 -3.05 -2.98 28.05
N PHE A 21 -4.28 -2.56 27.87
CA PHE A 21 -4.67 -1.16 27.94
C PHE A 21 -6.01 -1.04 28.67
N GLU A 22 -6.08 -0.21 29.69
CA GLU A 22 -7.28 -0.01 30.52
C GLU A 22 -7.91 -1.31 31.02
N GLY A 23 -7.08 -2.26 31.48
CA GLY A 23 -7.53 -3.55 32.00
C GLY A 23 -8.03 -4.55 30.95
N LYS A 24 -7.97 -4.22 29.67
CA LYS A 24 -8.32 -5.11 28.55
C LYS A 24 -7.08 -5.58 27.83
N SER A 25 -7.09 -6.82 27.35
CA SER A 25 -6.04 -7.36 26.50
C SER A 25 -6.39 -7.20 25.04
N PHE A 26 -5.39 -6.79 24.24
CA PHE A 26 -5.47 -6.66 22.79
C PHE A 26 -4.28 -7.38 22.16
N LEU A 27 -4.49 -7.92 20.95
CA LEU A 27 -3.40 -8.41 20.13
C LEU A 27 -3.00 -7.33 19.11
N ILE A 28 -1.70 -7.02 19.04
CA ILE A 28 -1.15 -6.14 18.03
C ILE A 28 -0.36 -6.95 17.02
N LYS A 29 -0.77 -6.88 15.76
CA LYS A 29 0.01 -7.39 14.64
C LYS A 29 1.04 -6.33 14.23
N ARG A 30 2.32 -6.63 14.43
CA ARG A 30 3.44 -5.69 14.32
C ARG A 30 3.88 -5.50 12.87
N ASP A 31 3.00 -4.94 12.03
CA ASP A 31 3.36 -4.61 10.64
C ASP A 31 4.35 -3.43 10.51
N ASP A 32 4.65 -2.74 11.59
CA ASP A 32 5.78 -1.83 11.71
C ASP A 32 7.15 -2.56 11.62
N LEU A 33 7.18 -3.86 11.91
CA LEU A 33 8.37 -4.71 11.86
C LEU A 33 8.53 -5.50 10.54
N THR A 34 7.84 -5.11 9.48
CA THR A 34 8.00 -5.71 8.14
C THR A 34 9.38 -5.49 7.52
N GLY A 35 10.21 -4.66 8.11
CA GLY A 35 11.58 -4.34 7.71
C GLY A 35 12.07 -3.11 8.43
N CYS A 36 13.33 -2.74 8.24
CA CYS A 36 13.90 -1.52 8.81
C CYS A 36 13.48 -0.30 7.95
N GLU A 37 14.05 -0.18 6.76
CA GLU A 37 13.78 0.92 5.82
C GLU A 37 12.43 0.77 5.09
N LEU A 38 11.93 -0.47 4.97
CA LEU A 38 10.66 -0.82 4.34
C LEU A 38 9.55 -1.09 5.37
N SER A 39 9.66 -0.53 6.57
CA SER A 39 8.70 -0.73 7.64
C SER A 39 7.29 -0.27 7.29
N GLY A 40 6.31 -0.98 7.83
CA GLY A 40 4.89 -0.61 7.74
C GLY A 40 4.08 -1.41 6.74
N ASN A 41 2.79 -1.20 6.79
CA ASN A 41 1.78 -1.96 6.04
C ASN A 41 1.89 -1.85 4.51
N LYS A 42 2.56 -0.85 3.99
CA LYS A 42 2.60 -0.57 2.54
C LYS A 42 3.42 -1.60 1.77
N ILE A 43 4.48 -2.15 2.40
CA ILE A 43 5.36 -3.10 1.72
C ILE A 43 4.64 -4.37 1.26
N ARG A 44 3.66 -4.85 2.04
CA ARG A 44 2.86 -6.03 1.66
C ARG A 44 2.14 -5.84 0.32
N LYS A 45 1.67 -4.63 0.02
CA LYS A 45 1.04 -4.29 -1.26
C LYS A 45 2.06 -4.12 -2.38
N LEU A 46 3.18 -3.47 -2.05
CA LEU A 46 4.25 -3.19 -3.00
C LEU A 46 4.92 -4.46 -3.52
N GLU A 47 4.96 -5.54 -2.75
CA GLU A 47 5.45 -6.85 -3.20
C GLU A 47 4.75 -7.31 -4.50
N TYR A 48 3.44 -7.08 -4.62
CA TYR A 48 2.66 -7.44 -5.80
C TYR A 48 2.77 -6.40 -6.92
N LEU A 49 2.65 -5.13 -6.57
CA LEU A 49 2.69 -4.03 -7.54
C LEU A 49 4.04 -3.97 -8.27
N LEU A 50 5.14 -4.13 -7.54
CA LEU A 50 6.47 -4.09 -8.12
C LEU A 50 6.83 -5.38 -8.88
N ALA A 51 6.26 -6.52 -8.50
CA ALA A 51 6.36 -7.73 -9.30
C ALA A 51 5.67 -7.56 -10.67
N ASP A 52 4.51 -6.94 -10.68
CA ASP A 52 3.77 -6.65 -11.91
C ASP A 52 4.48 -5.57 -12.75
N ALA A 53 5.01 -4.53 -12.15
CA ALA A 53 5.83 -3.53 -12.82
C ALA A 53 7.04 -4.17 -13.55
N LYS A 54 7.75 -5.09 -12.90
CA LYS A 54 8.83 -5.85 -13.54
C LYS A 54 8.34 -6.73 -14.69
N ARG A 55 7.21 -7.41 -14.50
CA ARG A 55 6.59 -8.23 -15.55
C ARG A 55 6.25 -7.39 -16.77
N GLN A 56 5.78 -6.15 -16.55
CA GLN A 56 5.47 -5.18 -17.61
C GLN A 56 6.70 -4.44 -18.14
N LYS A 57 7.91 -4.77 -17.69
CA LYS A 57 9.17 -4.12 -18.09
C LYS A 57 9.14 -2.60 -17.89
N ALA A 58 8.66 -2.18 -16.72
CA ALA A 58 8.65 -0.77 -16.37
C ALA A 58 10.08 -0.23 -16.19
N ASP A 59 10.31 0.99 -16.65
CA ASP A 59 11.56 1.75 -16.43
C ASP A 59 11.49 2.60 -15.17
N ILE A 60 10.28 3.03 -14.83
CA ILE A 60 10.03 3.98 -13.74
C ILE A 60 8.68 3.71 -13.08
N ILE A 61 8.63 3.89 -11.77
CA ILE A 61 7.40 3.82 -10.97
C ILE A 61 6.86 5.23 -10.74
N PHE A 62 5.56 5.41 -10.97
CA PHE A 62 4.81 6.61 -10.62
C PHE A 62 3.88 6.30 -9.46
N THR A 63 3.91 7.14 -8.43
CA THR A 63 2.92 7.10 -7.35
C THR A 63 2.76 8.46 -6.69
N SER A 64 1.71 8.60 -5.89
CA SER A 64 1.34 9.86 -5.26
C SER A 64 1.23 9.75 -3.74
N GLY A 65 1.27 10.90 -3.05
CA GLY A 65 1.14 10.98 -1.59
C GLY A 65 1.36 12.40 -1.07
N GLY A 66 1.38 12.56 0.25
CA GLY A 66 1.91 13.76 0.89
C GLY A 66 3.42 13.68 1.05
N ASP A 67 4.05 14.76 1.43
CA ASP A 67 5.50 14.87 1.65
C ASP A 67 6.03 13.92 2.75
N GLN A 68 5.19 13.55 3.72
CA GLN A 68 5.53 12.59 4.78
C GLN A 68 4.88 11.20 4.56
N SER A 69 4.58 10.87 3.31
CA SER A 69 3.90 9.60 2.99
C SER A 69 4.77 8.38 3.25
N ASN A 70 4.32 7.51 4.17
CA ASN A 70 4.93 6.18 4.36
C ASN A 70 4.83 5.29 3.10
N HIS A 71 3.83 5.56 2.24
CA HIS A 71 3.69 4.85 0.98
C HIS A 71 4.74 5.30 -0.04
N ALA A 72 4.92 6.61 -0.21
CA ALA A 72 5.92 7.16 -1.11
C ALA A 72 7.31 6.62 -0.75
N ARG A 73 7.74 6.80 0.51
CA ARG A 73 9.01 6.28 1.01
C ARG A 73 9.20 4.79 0.73
N ALA A 74 8.24 3.96 1.12
CA ALA A 74 8.36 2.52 0.92
C ALA A 74 8.42 2.16 -0.59
N THR A 75 7.71 2.90 -1.45
CA THR A 75 7.76 2.70 -2.91
C THR A 75 9.14 3.04 -3.47
N VAL A 76 9.71 4.19 -3.10
CA VAL A 76 11.04 4.60 -3.56
C VAL A 76 12.10 3.57 -3.19
N ILE A 77 12.12 3.16 -1.93
CA ILE A 77 13.13 2.23 -1.43
C ILE A 77 12.97 0.85 -2.09
N ALA A 78 11.74 0.33 -2.17
CA ALA A 78 11.47 -0.98 -2.77
C ALA A 78 11.77 -0.99 -4.28
N ALA A 79 11.40 0.07 -5.01
CA ALA A 79 11.71 0.22 -6.42
C ALA A 79 13.24 0.27 -6.65
N ARG A 80 13.96 1.03 -5.81
CA ARG A 80 15.42 1.12 -5.88
C ARG A 80 16.11 -0.21 -5.67
N LYS A 81 15.63 -1.03 -4.72
CA LYS A 81 16.16 -2.38 -4.45
C LYS A 81 16.10 -3.32 -5.67
N ILE A 82 15.19 -3.07 -6.60
CA ILE A 82 15.02 -3.87 -7.81
C ILE A 82 15.46 -3.15 -9.10
N GLY A 83 16.18 -2.03 -8.95
CA GLY A 83 16.78 -1.28 -10.05
C GLY A 83 15.81 -0.37 -10.82
N LEU A 84 14.61 -0.09 -10.30
CA LEU A 84 13.65 0.82 -10.91
C LEU A 84 13.82 2.24 -10.38
N LYS A 85 13.60 3.22 -11.25
CA LYS A 85 13.49 4.62 -10.87
C LYS A 85 12.10 4.90 -10.29
N THR A 86 11.97 6.00 -9.55
CA THR A 86 10.69 6.42 -9.00
C THR A 86 10.48 7.92 -9.22
N LYS A 87 9.30 8.30 -9.69
CA LYS A 87 8.80 9.66 -9.67
C LYS A 87 7.62 9.75 -8.72
N LEU A 88 7.71 10.68 -7.79
CA LEU A 88 6.70 10.96 -6.78
C LEU A 88 5.94 12.23 -7.14
N PHE A 89 4.62 12.16 -7.02
CA PHE A 89 3.68 13.26 -7.19
C PHE A 89 3.14 13.60 -5.81
N LEU A 90 3.74 14.57 -5.14
CA LEU A 90 3.46 14.87 -3.75
C LEU A 90 2.65 16.16 -3.60
N TRP A 91 1.62 16.13 -2.75
CA TRP A 91 1.05 17.39 -2.27
C TRP A 91 1.90 17.91 -1.10
N GLY A 92 2.08 19.21 -1.08
CA GLY A 92 2.96 19.86 -0.12
C GLY A 92 3.82 20.94 -0.75
N LYS A 93 4.96 21.20 -0.13
CA LYS A 93 5.93 22.19 -0.63
C LYS A 93 7.34 21.62 -0.58
N ASP A 94 8.11 21.89 -1.61
CA ASP A 94 9.55 21.60 -1.55
C ASP A 94 10.23 22.45 -0.47
N THR A 95 11.28 21.89 0.11
CA THR A 95 12.05 22.55 1.16
C THR A 95 13.54 22.30 0.96
N THR A 96 14.34 23.30 1.33
CA THR A 96 15.81 23.19 1.36
C THR A 96 16.32 22.32 2.49
N SER A 97 15.47 22.05 3.49
CA SER A 97 15.79 21.23 4.67
C SER A 97 14.80 20.06 4.80
N PRO A 98 14.86 19.07 3.88
CA PRO A 98 13.98 17.93 3.93
C PRO A 98 14.20 17.12 5.22
N ASN A 99 13.11 16.59 5.78
CA ASN A 99 13.14 15.73 6.96
C ASN A 99 12.23 14.52 6.79
N GLY A 100 12.27 13.59 7.75
CA GLY A 100 11.37 12.44 7.81
C GLY A 100 11.37 11.60 6.53
N ASN A 101 10.18 11.26 6.05
CA ASN A 101 10.02 10.43 4.85
C ASN A 101 10.51 11.14 3.58
N TYR A 102 10.26 12.45 3.46
CA TYR A 102 10.73 13.22 2.30
C TYR A 102 12.26 13.24 2.18
N PHE A 103 12.96 13.34 3.30
CA PHE A 103 14.43 13.21 3.33
C PHE A 103 14.89 11.86 2.78
N LEU A 104 14.24 10.78 3.19
CA LEU A 104 14.56 9.44 2.69
C LEU A 104 14.23 9.32 1.18
N ASP A 105 13.12 9.87 0.72
CA ASP A 105 12.78 9.88 -0.71
C ASP A 105 13.89 10.51 -1.55
N LYS A 106 14.43 11.64 -1.09
CA LYS A 106 15.55 12.32 -1.78
C LYS A 106 16.85 11.51 -1.74
N ILE A 107 17.22 10.93 -0.57
CA ILE A 107 18.43 10.12 -0.44
C ILE A 107 18.39 8.88 -1.35
N PHE A 108 17.22 8.24 -1.45
CA PHE A 108 17.05 7.08 -2.33
C PHE A 108 16.82 7.43 -3.80
N GLY A 109 16.90 8.73 -4.14
CA GLY A 109 16.97 9.21 -5.52
C GLY A 109 15.63 9.27 -6.24
N ALA A 110 14.55 9.57 -5.52
CA ALA A 110 13.26 9.86 -6.14
C ALA A 110 13.31 11.18 -6.93
N ASP A 111 12.72 11.18 -8.11
CA ASP A 111 12.29 12.40 -8.79
C ASP A 111 10.98 12.86 -8.13
N VAL A 112 10.93 14.08 -7.61
CA VAL A 112 9.79 14.58 -6.86
C VAL A 112 9.22 15.81 -7.50
N GLN A 113 7.90 15.78 -7.75
CA GLN A 113 7.13 16.92 -8.21
C GLN A 113 6.08 17.28 -7.14
N PHE A 114 6.09 18.54 -6.70
CA PHE A 114 5.14 19.04 -5.72
C PHE A 114 3.93 19.68 -6.38
N PHE A 115 2.80 19.55 -5.71
CA PHE A 115 1.51 20.10 -6.11
C PHE A 115 0.86 20.83 -4.94
N SER A 116 0.14 21.90 -5.23
CA SER A 116 -0.80 22.49 -4.28
C SER A 116 -1.95 21.51 -4.01
N GLU A 117 -2.68 21.70 -2.92
CA GLU A 117 -3.83 20.86 -2.56
C GLU A 117 -4.85 20.77 -3.70
N LYS A 118 -5.16 21.90 -4.33
CA LYS A 118 -6.09 21.96 -5.46
C LYS A 118 -5.60 21.21 -6.71
N GLU A 119 -4.33 21.31 -7.05
CA GLU A 119 -3.76 20.59 -8.20
C GLU A 119 -3.72 19.08 -7.91
N TYR A 120 -3.47 18.69 -6.66
CA TYR A 120 -3.38 17.31 -6.25
C TYR A 120 -4.71 16.56 -6.37
N GLU A 121 -5.86 17.24 -6.36
CA GLU A 121 -7.16 16.61 -6.63
C GLU A 121 -7.18 15.87 -7.98
N ASN A 122 -6.41 16.36 -8.97
CA ASN A 122 -6.29 15.77 -10.30
C ASN A 122 -5.00 14.96 -10.51
N VAL A 123 -4.32 14.58 -9.43
CA VAL A 123 -3.00 13.93 -9.50
C VAL A 123 -2.97 12.65 -10.33
N ASN A 124 -4.05 11.88 -10.35
CA ASN A 124 -4.13 10.65 -11.13
C ASN A 124 -4.15 10.94 -12.65
N ASP A 125 -4.84 12.00 -13.07
CA ASP A 125 -4.87 12.44 -14.48
C ASP A 125 -3.52 12.98 -14.89
N ILE A 126 -2.88 13.79 -14.04
CA ILE A 126 -1.51 14.28 -14.25
C ILE A 126 -0.51 13.12 -14.39
N MET A 127 -0.60 12.12 -13.52
CA MET A 127 0.23 10.93 -13.63
C MET A 127 -0.02 10.17 -14.94
N PHE A 128 -1.28 10.07 -15.36
CA PHE A 128 -1.63 9.41 -16.61
C PHE A 128 -1.06 10.16 -17.82
N GLU A 129 -1.22 11.48 -17.90
CA GLU A 129 -0.69 12.33 -18.97
C GLU A 129 0.84 12.20 -19.08
N GLN A 130 1.56 12.34 -17.97
CA GLN A 130 3.02 12.21 -17.95
C GLN A 130 3.49 10.79 -18.31
N ARG A 131 2.73 9.76 -17.92
CA ARG A 131 2.97 8.40 -18.36
C ARG A 131 2.86 8.25 -19.88
N MET A 132 1.83 8.85 -20.49
CA MET A 132 1.64 8.81 -21.94
C MET A 132 2.75 9.57 -22.69
N GLU A 133 3.23 10.68 -22.14
CA GLU A 133 4.39 11.39 -22.69
C GLU A 133 5.69 10.56 -22.65
N LEU A 134 5.92 9.84 -21.54
CA LEU A 134 7.08 8.94 -21.46
C LEU A 134 6.97 7.78 -22.44
N LEU A 135 5.78 7.22 -22.62
CA LEU A 135 5.54 6.15 -23.57
C LEU A 135 5.86 6.57 -25.01
N LYS A 136 5.50 7.81 -25.40
CA LYS A 136 5.89 8.38 -26.72
C LYS A 136 7.40 8.48 -26.90
N LYS A 137 8.16 8.56 -25.80
CA LYS A 137 9.64 8.59 -25.78
C LYS A 137 10.27 7.20 -25.63
N GLY A 138 9.47 6.14 -25.77
CA GLY A 138 9.93 4.74 -25.64
C GLY A 138 10.24 4.31 -24.21
N LYS A 139 9.74 5.04 -23.18
CA LYS A 139 9.90 4.68 -21.76
C LYS A 139 8.57 4.24 -21.16
N ASN A 140 8.61 3.16 -20.39
CA ASN A 140 7.43 2.59 -19.77
C ASN A 140 7.34 2.98 -18.29
N ALA A 141 6.36 3.82 -17.93
CA ALA A 141 6.05 4.12 -16.54
C ALA A 141 4.92 3.23 -16.04
N TYR A 142 5.14 2.57 -14.90
CA TYR A 142 4.11 1.82 -14.18
C TYR A 142 3.56 2.69 -13.04
N ALA A 143 2.28 3.05 -13.15
CA ALA A 143 1.64 3.99 -12.25
C ALA A 143 0.62 3.28 -11.34
N PHE A 144 0.57 3.68 -10.07
CA PHE A 144 -0.47 3.30 -9.12
C PHE A 144 -0.74 4.43 -8.11
N PRO A 145 -1.97 4.52 -7.59
CA PRO A 145 -2.38 5.62 -6.72
C PRO A 145 -1.71 5.54 -5.35
N GLY A 146 -1.83 6.63 -4.60
CA GLY A 146 -1.36 6.74 -3.22
C GLY A 146 -1.86 5.59 -2.34
N GLY A 147 -0.97 5.11 -1.46
CA GLY A 147 -1.25 3.97 -0.60
C GLY A 147 -1.20 2.60 -1.28
N GLY A 148 -0.92 2.52 -2.59
CA GLY A 148 -0.89 1.26 -3.36
C GLY A 148 -2.23 0.51 -3.34
N SER A 149 -3.34 1.26 -3.23
CA SER A 149 -4.68 0.69 -3.11
C SER A 149 -5.28 0.44 -4.49
N THR A 150 -4.91 -0.70 -5.04
CA THR A 150 -5.41 -1.25 -6.31
C THR A 150 -5.93 -2.67 -6.08
N THR A 151 -6.67 -3.20 -7.04
CA THR A 151 -7.17 -4.58 -7.02
C THR A 151 -6.06 -5.62 -6.93
N LEU A 152 -4.85 -5.31 -7.42
CA LEU A 152 -3.67 -6.14 -7.25
C LEU A 152 -2.99 -5.89 -5.90
N GLY A 153 -2.86 -4.64 -5.47
CA GLY A 153 -2.18 -4.30 -4.21
C GLY A 153 -2.87 -4.88 -2.97
N ILE A 154 -4.20 -5.04 -3.00
CA ILE A 154 -4.93 -5.62 -1.85
C ILE A 154 -4.56 -7.08 -1.57
N TRP A 155 -3.93 -7.80 -2.52
CA TRP A 155 -3.42 -9.16 -2.29
C TRP A 155 -2.41 -9.24 -1.13
N GLY A 156 -1.70 -8.15 -0.85
CA GLY A 156 -0.85 -8.06 0.33
C GLY A 156 -1.61 -8.31 1.63
N TYR A 157 -2.87 -7.88 1.69
CA TYR A 157 -3.72 -8.06 2.87
C TYR A 157 -4.69 -9.23 2.77
N ILE A 158 -4.94 -9.78 1.60
CA ILE A 158 -5.53 -11.11 1.44
C ILE A 158 -4.60 -12.15 2.09
N ASN A 159 -3.31 -12.10 1.75
CA ASN A 159 -2.31 -13.02 2.32
C ASN A 159 -1.96 -12.73 3.78
N PHE A 160 -2.14 -11.49 4.26
CA PHE A 160 -2.07 -11.17 5.67
C PHE A 160 -3.07 -12.01 6.50
N ILE A 161 -4.30 -12.20 6.02
CA ILE A 161 -5.29 -13.06 6.72
C ILE A 161 -4.82 -14.51 6.74
N ASN A 162 -4.20 -15.02 5.67
CA ASN A 162 -3.63 -16.36 5.66
C ASN A 162 -2.49 -16.49 6.67
N GLU A 163 -1.58 -15.51 6.73
CA GLU A 163 -0.50 -15.45 7.73
C GLU A 163 -1.04 -15.41 9.16
N LEU A 164 -2.07 -14.60 9.41
CA LEU A 164 -2.64 -14.45 10.75
C LEU A 164 -3.33 -15.73 11.24
N LYS A 165 -3.96 -16.50 10.35
CA LYS A 165 -4.54 -17.81 10.65
C LYS A 165 -3.53 -18.83 11.16
N GLU A 166 -2.29 -18.76 10.68
CA GLU A 166 -1.21 -19.64 11.14
C GLU A 166 -0.69 -19.23 12.54
N GLN A 167 -1.00 -18.02 12.98
CA GLN A 167 -0.54 -17.50 14.28
C GLN A 167 -1.59 -17.61 15.37
N ILE A 168 -2.88 -17.50 15.03
CA ILE A 168 -3.99 -17.57 16.00
C ILE A 168 -5.25 -18.18 15.39
N ASP A 169 -6.13 -18.66 16.25
CA ASP A 169 -7.47 -19.09 15.86
C ASP A 169 -8.39 -17.87 15.64
N LEU A 170 -8.52 -17.43 14.40
CA LEU A 170 -9.35 -16.29 14.01
C LEU A 170 -10.85 -16.46 14.30
N LYS A 171 -11.31 -17.67 14.61
CA LYS A 171 -12.70 -17.89 15.07
C LYS A 171 -12.95 -17.33 16.47
N LYS A 172 -11.89 -17.10 17.24
CA LYS A 172 -11.92 -16.52 18.60
C LYS A 172 -11.66 -15.01 18.59
N VAL A 173 -11.53 -14.39 17.41
CA VAL A 173 -11.27 -12.96 17.26
C VAL A 173 -12.55 -12.27 16.81
N ASP A 174 -13.05 -11.35 17.61
CA ASP A 174 -14.28 -10.59 17.30
C ASP A 174 -14.05 -9.61 16.13
N SER A 175 -12.92 -8.91 16.15
CA SER A 175 -12.64 -7.89 15.14
C SER A 175 -11.14 -7.67 14.89
N ILE A 176 -10.82 -7.26 13.67
CA ILE A 176 -9.51 -6.74 13.29
C ILE A 176 -9.68 -5.25 12.99
N VAL A 177 -8.97 -4.41 13.75
CA VAL A 177 -9.07 -2.95 13.63
C VAL A 177 -7.83 -2.42 12.91
N ALA A 178 -8.03 -1.55 11.93
CA ALA A 178 -6.93 -0.91 11.23
C ALA A 178 -7.27 0.51 10.78
N ALA A 179 -6.26 1.41 10.76
CA ALA A 179 -6.40 2.71 10.14
C ALA A 179 -6.57 2.58 8.62
N ALA A 180 -7.51 3.35 8.08
CA ALA A 180 -7.88 3.35 6.67
C ALA A 180 -7.71 4.75 6.06
N GLY A 181 -6.59 4.99 5.36
CA GLY A 181 -6.39 6.20 4.56
C GLY A 181 -6.94 6.02 3.13
N SER A 182 -6.46 5.04 2.39
CA SER A 182 -6.87 4.75 1.00
C SER A 182 -7.65 3.43 0.83
N GLY A 183 -8.11 2.82 1.91
CA GLY A 183 -9.01 1.65 1.93
C GLY A 183 -8.39 0.29 1.59
N GLY A 184 -7.27 0.22 0.88
CA GLY A 184 -6.75 -1.04 0.35
C GLY A 184 -6.33 -2.08 1.39
N THR A 185 -5.92 -1.67 2.60
CA THR A 185 -5.64 -2.59 3.71
C THR A 185 -6.91 -3.29 4.17
N ALA A 186 -7.97 -2.51 4.42
CA ALA A 186 -9.25 -3.04 4.84
C ALA A 186 -9.92 -3.90 3.76
N ALA A 187 -9.83 -3.47 2.49
CA ALA A 187 -10.34 -4.26 1.36
C ALA A 187 -9.67 -5.63 1.25
N GLY A 188 -8.34 -5.68 1.37
CA GLY A 188 -7.61 -6.94 1.34
C GLY A 188 -7.96 -7.86 2.52
N MET A 189 -8.09 -7.32 3.73
CA MET A 189 -8.54 -8.09 4.89
C MET A 189 -9.97 -8.60 4.72
N LEU A 190 -10.88 -7.79 4.18
CA LEU A 190 -12.26 -8.18 3.91
C LEU A 190 -12.33 -9.37 2.94
N VAL A 191 -11.64 -9.26 1.81
CA VAL A 191 -11.57 -10.33 0.81
C VAL A 191 -10.90 -11.58 1.40
N GLY A 192 -9.78 -11.41 2.11
CA GLY A 192 -9.07 -12.52 2.77
C GLY A 192 -9.95 -13.25 3.79
N ALA A 193 -10.72 -12.53 4.60
CA ALA A 193 -11.67 -13.11 5.55
C ALA A 193 -12.78 -13.90 4.83
N ALA A 194 -13.37 -13.32 3.78
CA ALA A 194 -14.41 -13.97 2.98
C ALA A 194 -13.91 -15.25 2.31
N LEU A 195 -12.73 -15.24 1.69
CA LEU A 195 -12.12 -16.41 1.07
C LEU A 195 -11.84 -17.55 2.05
N ASN A 196 -11.53 -17.20 3.29
CA ASN A 196 -11.30 -18.15 4.37
C ASN A 196 -12.57 -18.51 5.16
N LYS A 197 -13.74 -18.01 4.73
CA LYS A 197 -15.04 -18.25 5.41
C LYS A 197 -15.00 -17.87 6.90
N LEU A 198 -14.31 -16.78 7.23
CA LEU A 198 -14.18 -16.27 8.59
C LEU A 198 -15.26 -15.23 8.87
N ASN A 199 -15.86 -15.33 10.05
CA ASN A 199 -16.84 -14.35 10.53
C ASN A 199 -16.18 -13.31 11.46
N VAL A 200 -15.01 -12.81 11.09
CA VAL A 200 -14.30 -11.76 11.82
C VAL A 200 -14.71 -10.39 11.27
N LYS A 201 -15.02 -9.46 12.15
CA LYS A 201 -15.37 -8.09 11.76
C LYS A 201 -14.13 -7.30 11.36
N ILE A 202 -14.11 -6.71 10.19
CA ILE A 202 -13.06 -5.77 9.77
C ILE A 202 -13.52 -4.35 10.08
N VAL A 203 -12.83 -3.68 11.01
CA VAL A 203 -13.11 -2.31 11.44
C VAL A 203 -12.08 -1.38 10.83
N ALA A 204 -12.52 -0.58 9.84
CA ALA A 204 -11.68 0.42 9.19
C ALA A 204 -11.91 1.79 9.83
N VAL A 205 -10.91 2.29 10.57
CA VAL A 205 -10.94 3.63 11.14
C VAL A 205 -10.48 4.62 10.06
N HIS A 206 -11.42 5.33 9.47
CA HIS A 206 -11.11 6.26 8.37
C HIS A 206 -10.39 7.52 8.88
N VAL A 207 -9.37 7.97 8.16
CA VAL A 207 -8.49 9.09 8.56
C VAL A 207 -8.28 10.16 7.48
N LEU A 208 -8.69 9.92 6.23
CA LEU A 208 -8.46 10.85 5.12
C LEU A 208 -9.73 11.27 4.36
N MET A 209 -10.80 10.52 4.47
CA MET A 209 -12.06 10.76 3.75
C MET A 209 -13.24 10.44 4.64
N SER A 210 -14.45 10.80 4.24
CA SER A 210 -15.67 10.48 4.98
C SER A 210 -15.90 8.96 5.12
N LYS A 211 -16.76 8.57 6.05
CA LYS A 211 -17.13 7.16 6.26
C LYS A 211 -17.76 6.55 5.00
N GLU A 212 -18.61 7.29 4.34
CA GLU A 212 -19.34 6.88 3.15
C GLU A 212 -18.38 6.65 1.98
N GLU A 213 -17.48 7.59 1.74
CA GLU A 213 -16.45 7.48 0.70
C GLU A 213 -15.49 6.30 0.97
N MET A 214 -15.02 6.15 2.21
CA MET A 214 -14.16 5.05 2.61
C MET A 214 -14.84 3.70 2.40
N ARG A 215 -16.13 3.58 2.78
CA ARG A 215 -16.91 2.36 2.55
C ARG A 215 -17.02 2.03 1.06
N LYS A 216 -17.36 3.02 0.24
CA LYS A 216 -17.46 2.87 -1.22
C LYS A 216 -16.12 2.41 -1.81
N GLN A 217 -15.03 3.05 -1.42
CA GLN A 217 -13.68 2.73 -1.88
C GLN A 217 -13.26 1.30 -1.51
N ILE A 218 -13.52 0.86 -0.26
CA ILE A 218 -13.21 -0.49 0.19
C ILE A 218 -13.99 -1.52 -0.63
N LEU A 219 -15.29 -1.30 -0.84
CA LEU A 219 -16.14 -2.23 -1.60
C LEU A 219 -15.71 -2.29 -3.06
N GLN A 220 -15.44 -1.16 -3.71
CA GLN A 220 -14.95 -1.13 -5.10
C GLN A 220 -13.64 -1.92 -5.28
N LEU A 221 -12.69 -1.77 -4.34
CA LEU A 221 -11.45 -2.53 -4.36
C LEU A 221 -11.67 -4.03 -4.15
N ALA A 222 -12.59 -4.40 -3.26
CA ALA A 222 -12.90 -5.79 -2.96
C ALA A 222 -13.62 -6.48 -4.14
N GLU A 223 -14.63 -5.83 -4.71
CA GLU A 223 -15.40 -6.33 -5.86
C GLU A 223 -14.54 -6.43 -7.14
N GLY A 224 -13.63 -5.46 -7.34
CA GLY A 224 -12.70 -5.47 -8.47
C GLY A 224 -11.53 -6.44 -8.30
N CYS A 225 -11.43 -7.17 -7.18
CA CYS A 225 -10.33 -8.08 -6.94
C CYS A 225 -10.42 -9.30 -7.86
N VAL A 226 -9.41 -9.45 -8.71
CA VAL A 226 -9.30 -10.64 -9.58
C VAL A 226 -8.70 -11.78 -8.77
N LEU A 227 -9.47 -12.86 -8.58
CA LEU A 227 -9.06 -14.04 -7.80
C LEU A 227 -8.37 -15.12 -8.65
N ASP A 228 -8.42 -14.99 -9.97
CA ASP A 228 -7.74 -15.86 -10.92
C ASP A 228 -6.80 -15.04 -11.81
N TYR A 229 -5.57 -14.91 -11.37
CA TYR A 229 -4.49 -14.34 -12.17
C TYR A 229 -3.90 -15.41 -13.10
N LYS A 230 -4.05 -15.17 -14.39
CA LYS A 230 -3.38 -15.97 -15.44
C LYS A 230 -2.00 -15.45 -15.76
#